data_047741f6fd319860e88c9e6ae9d64763
#
_entry.id   047741f6fd319860e88c9e6ae9d64763
#
_cell.length_a   1.000
_cell.length_b   1.000
_cell.length_c   1.000
_cell.angle_alpha   90.00
_cell.angle_beta   90.00
_cell.angle_gamma   90.00
#
_symmetry.space_group_name_H-M   'P 1'
#
loop_
_entity.id
_entity.type
_entity.pdbx_description
1 polymer ?
#
loop_
_entity_poly.entity_id
_entity_poly.type
_entity_poly.pdbx_seq_one_letter_code
_entity_poly.pdbx_strand_id
1 'polypeptide(L)'
;TGAPVEQMAFEEVDYWQEFAEILEWSKTHVYSTLYICWAAQAGLYHHYGVPKYDLPRKTFGVFPHTLNHAHPDKLFRGFDDVFFVPHSRHTEVRREDILQHKELTILSESPEAGVLAVADQLGRKFFICGHPEYDPLTLKAEYDRDYDKGLNPDIPVNYYPNDDPKQ
;
A
#
# COMPACT_ATOMS: atom_id res chain seq x y z
N THR A 1 -7.81 5.48 0.03
CA THR A 1 -6.90 5.44 1.16
C THR A 1 -7.07 4.16 1.97
N GLY A 2 -6.31 3.97 3.06
CA GLY A 2 -6.39 2.82 3.95
C GLY A 2 -7.75 2.70 4.66
N ALA A 3 -8.10 1.47 5.07
CA ALA A 3 -9.31 1.17 5.81
C ALA A 3 -9.08 -0.03 6.76
N PRO A 4 -9.71 -0.03 7.96
CA PRO A 4 -9.51 -1.08 8.97
C PRO A 4 -10.29 -2.38 8.66
N VAL A 5 -10.48 -2.70 7.39
CA VAL A 5 -11.24 -3.86 6.88
C VAL A 5 -10.36 -4.75 5.99
N GLU A 6 -9.06 -4.61 6.07
CA GLU A 6 -8.12 -5.25 5.12
C GLU A 6 -8.12 -6.78 5.17
N GLN A 7 -8.45 -7.39 6.32
CA GLN A 7 -8.54 -8.85 6.46
C GLN A 7 -9.90 -9.44 6.03
N MET A 8 -10.90 -8.60 5.78
CA MET A 8 -12.18 -9.03 5.20
C MET A 8 -12.04 -9.27 3.70
N ALA A 9 -12.79 -10.23 3.14
CA ALA A 9 -12.95 -10.28 1.69
C ALA A 9 -13.54 -8.96 1.20
N PHE A 10 -13.17 -8.52 -0.02
CA PHE A 10 -13.64 -7.22 -0.50
C PHE A 10 -15.17 -7.14 -0.57
N GLU A 11 -15.81 -8.22 -1.00
CA GLU A 11 -17.27 -8.33 -1.14
C GLU A 11 -18.02 -8.35 0.21
N GLU A 12 -17.31 -8.61 1.31
CA GLU A 12 -17.87 -8.60 2.67
C GLU A 12 -17.83 -7.23 3.31
N VAL A 13 -17.15 -6.26 2.68
CA VAL A 13 -17.07 -4.88 3.17
C VAL A 13 -18.39 -4.17 2.88
N ASP A 14 -19.05 -3.63 3.90
CA ASP A 14 -20.40 -3.05 3.81
C ASP A 14 -20.59 -2.03 2.68
N TYR A 15 -19.55 -1.24 2.40
CA TYR A 15 -19.56 -0.21 1.35
C TYR A 15 -18.89 -0.67 0.03
N TRP A 16 -18.64 -1.97 -0.15
CA TRP A 16 -17.94 -2.47 -1.33
C TRP A 16 -18.64 -2.11 -2.64
N GLN A 17 -19.96 -2.28 -2.68
CA GLN A 17 -20.73 -2.00 -3.91
C GLN A 17 -20.61 -0.53 -4.32
N GLU A 18 -20.82 0.39 -3.38
CA GLU A 18 -20.68 1.84 -3.63
C GLU A 18 -19.25 2.21 -4.03
N PHE A 19 -18.26 1.59 -3.38
CA PHE A 19 -16.86 1.80 -3.71
C PHE A 19 -16.54 1.31 -5.13
N ALA A 20 -17.02 0.14 -5.52
CA ALA A 20 -16.88 -0.41 -6.87
C ALA A 20 -17.53 0.50 -7.93
N GLU A 21 -18.70 1.06 -7.66
CA GLU A 21 -19.36 2.04 -8.52
C GLU A 21 -18.51 3.31 -8.72
N ILE A 22 -17.88 3.81 -7.64
CA ILE A 22 -16.94 4.94 -7.71
C ILE A 22 -15.73 4.59 -8.57
N LEU A 23 -15.19 3.38 -8.43
CA LEU A 23 -14.07 2.90 -9.25
C LEU A 23 -14.44 2.86 -10.75
N GLU A 24 -15.64 2.35 -11.07
CA GLU A 24 -16.13 2.36 -12.46
C GLU A 24 -16.33 3.78 -13.00
N TRP A 25 -16.99 4.63 -12.21
CA TRP A 25 -17.20 6.04 -12.56
C TRP A 25 -15.87 6.77 -12.83
N SER A 26 -14.85 6.49 -12.03
CA SER A 26 -13.52 7.12 -12.16
C SER A 26 -12.85 6.87 -13.50
N LYS A 27 -13.14 5.74 -14.18
CA LYS A 27 -12.55 5.39 -15.46
C LYS A 27 -12.81 6.43 -16.56
N THR A 28 -13.94 7.14 -16.46
CA THR A 28 -14.42 8.06 -17.51
C THR A 28 -14.55 9.51 -17.03
N HIS A 29 -14.53 9.77 -15.73
CA HIS A 29 -14.82 11.08 -15.17
C HIS A 29 -13.63 11.79 -14.53
N VAL A 30 -12.52 11.08 -14.28
CA VAL A 30 -11.29 11.68 -13.77
C VAL A 30 -10.10 11.38 -14.68
N TYR A 31 -9.14 12.29 -14.72
CA TYR A 31 -7.96 12.09 -15.55
C TYR A 31 -7.04 11.01 -14.98
N SER A 32 -6.79 11.01 -13.68
CA SER A 32 -5.98 10.02 -13.01
C SER A 32 -6.49 9.77 -11.58
N THR A 33 -6.17 8.58 -11.06
CA THR A 33 -6.54 8.15 -9.71
C THR A 33 -5.31 7.63 -8.97
N LEU A 34 -5.13 8.09 -7.75
CA LEU A 34 -4.14 7.58 -6.81
C LEU A 34 -4.86 6.75 -5.73
N TYR A 35 -4.53 5.47 -5.66
CA TYR A 35 -5.04 4.54 -4.66
C TYR A 35 -3.96 4.32 -3.60
N ILE A 36 -4.33 4.36 -2.31
CA ILE A 36 -3.36 4.20 -1.20
C ILE A 36 -3.82 3.06 -0.28
N CYS A 37 -2.88 2.18 0.08
CA CYS A 37 -3.01 1.07 1.01
C CYS A 37 -4.17 0.12 0.65
N TRP A 38 -5.21 0.00 1.49
CA TRP A 38 -6.37 -0.85 1.22
C TRP A 38 -7.03 -0.51 -0.12
N ALA A 39 -7.20 0.77 -0.43
CA ALA A 39 -7.78 1.19 -1.70
C ALA A 39 -6.91 0.78 -2.90
N ALA A 40 -5.58 0.70 -2.75
CA ALA A 40 -4.69 0.19 -3.79
C ALA A 40 -4.95 -1.29 -4.07
N GLN A 41 -5.06 -2.11 -3.02
CA GLN A 41 -5.40 -3.53 -3.15
C GLN A 41 -6.80 -3.72 -3.73
N ALA A 42 -7.79 -2.95 -3.24
CA ALA A 42 -9.16 -2.99 -3.73
C ALA A 42 -9.28 -2.57 -5.20
N GLY A 43 -8.54 -1.54 -5.61
CA GLY A 43 -8.49 -1.10 -7.01
C GLY A 43 -7.81 -2.12 -7.93
N LEU A 44 -6.70 -2.72 -7.50
CA LEU A 44 -6.05 -3.82 -8.24
C LEU A 44 -6.97 -5.03 -8.39
N TYR A 45 -7.68 -5.39 -7.32
CA TYR A 45 -8.66 -6.47 -7.36
C TYR A 45 -9.82 -6.15 -8.31
N HIS A 46 -10.46 -5.00 -8.13
CA HIS A 46 -11.64 -4.62 -8.93
C HIS A 46 -11.34 -4.50 -10.42
N HIS A 47 -10.22 -3.83 -10.77
CA HIS A 47 -9.91 -3.56 -12.18
C HIS A 47 -9.22 -4.72 -12.90
N TYR A 48 -8.47 -5.55 -12.18
CA TYR A 48 -7.59 -6.56 -12.78
C TYR A 48 -7.72 -7.95 -12.16
N GLY A 49 -8.48 -8.11 -11.08
CA GLY A 49 -8.61 -9.40 -10.39
C GLY A 49 -7.36 -9.83 -9.62
N VAL A 50 -6.45 -8.90 -9.31
CA VAL A 50 -5.26 -9.19 -8.51
C VAL A 50 -5.69 -9.45 -7.06
N PRO A 51 -5.45 -10.65 -6.50
CA PRO A 51 -5.88 -10.99 -5.15
C PRO A 51 -4.98 -10.34 -4.10
N LYS A 52 -5.51 -10.23 -2.87
CA LYS A 52 -4.70 -9.92 -1.68
C LYS A 52 -4.51 -11.19 -0.84
N TYR A 53 -3.47 -11.19 -0.03
CA TYR A 53 -3.12 -12.30 0.86
C TYR A 53 -2.87 -11.78 2.27
N ASP A 54 -3.30 -12.54 3.27
CA ASP A 54 -2.97 -12.24 4.66
C ASP A 54 -1.48 -12.46 4.92
N LEU A 55 -0.89 -11.53 5.67
CA LEU A 55 0.49 -11.64 6.14
C LEU A 55 0.53 -12.38 7.47
N PRO A 56 1.55 -13.23 7.71
CA PRO A 56 1.73 -13.90 9.00
C PRO A 56 2.05 -12.92 10.14
N ARG A 57 2.62 -11.76 9.79
CA ARG A 57 2.88 -10.62 10.68
C ARG A 57 2.55 -9.33 9.97
N LYS A 58 2.08 -8.35 10.75
CA LYS A 58 1.83 -6.98 10.24
C LYS A 58 3.13 -6.40 9.67
N THR A 59 3.09 -5.90 8.44
CA THR A 59 4.15 -5.03 7.91
C THR A 59 3.96 -3.65 8.54
N PHE A 60 4.78 -3.35 9.57
CA PHE A 60 4.62 -2.17 10.40
C PHE A 60 5.97 -1.49 10.64
N GLY A 61 6.12 -0.28 10.12
CA GLY A 61 7.38 0.46 10.21
C GLY A 61 7.69 1.28 8.97
N VAL A 62 8.96 1.67 8.82
CA VAL A 62 9.48 2.47 7.70
C VAL A 62 10.49 1.64 6.92
N PHE A 63 10.16 1.32 5.67
CA PHE A 63 10.92 0.35 4.88
C PHE A 63 11.61 1.02 3.68
N PRO A 64 12.84 0.57 3.32
CA PRO A 64 13.52 1.02 2.12
C PRO A 64 12.87 0.42 0.87
N HIS A 65 12.72 1.22 -0.16
CA HIS A 65 12.19 0.83 -1.46
C HIS A 65 13.14 1.26 -2.56
N THR A 66 13.17 0.50 -3.64
CA THR A 66 13.93 0.80 -4.85
C THR A 66 13.00 1.06 -6.02
N LEU A 67 13.46 1.89 -6.96
CA LEU A 67 12.75 2.16 -8.20
C LEU A 67 13.03 1.08 -9.24
N ASN A 68 12.03 0.80 -10.07
CA ASN A 68 12.21 -0.02 -11.26
C ASN A 68 12.77 0.83 -12.41
N HIS A 69 14.09 0.87 -12.54
CA HIS A 69 14.77 1.66 -13.57
C HIS A 69 14.50 1.19 -15.01
N ALA A 70 14.01 -0.03 -15.20
CA ALA A 70 13.59 -0.50 -16.52
C ALA A 70 12.28 0.15 -17.00
N HIS A 71 11.49 0.66 -16.07
CA HIS A 71 10.21 1.33 -16.32
C HIS A 71 10.10 2.63 -15.52
N PRO A 72 10.90 3.66 -15.88
CA PRO A 72 10.87 4.94 -15.17
C PRO A 72 9.50 5.63 -15.36
N ASP A 73 8.94 6.14 -14.28
CA ASP A 73 7.66 6.83 -14.29
C ASP A 73 7.78 8.26 -13.74
N LYS A 74 6.90 9.13 -14.25
CA LYS A 74 6.87 10.56 -13.83
C LYS A 74 6.50 10.73 -12.37
N LEU A 75 5.78 9.77 -11.78
CA LEU A 75 5.39 9.77 -10.37
C LEU A 75 6.61 9.86 -9.44
N PHE A 76 7.71 9.22 -9.83
CA PHE A 76 8.95 9.17 -9.04
C PHE A 76 10.04 10.11 -9.51
N ARG A 77 9.71 11.10 -10.33
CA ARG A 77 10.72 12.07 -10.79
C ARG A 77 11.32 12.84 -9.62
N GLY A 78 12.64 12.74 -9.45
CA GLY A 78 13.38 13.41 -8.39
C GLY A 78 13.48 12.63 -7.08
N PHE A 79 12.97 11.39 -7.05
CA PHE A 79 13.24 10.47 -5.96
C PHE A 79 14.67 9.93 -6.04
N ASP A 80 15.25 9.61 -4.90
CA ASP A 80 16.51 8.88 -4.80
C ASP A 80 16.31 7.42 -5.24
N ASP A 81 17.41 6.74 -5.61
CA ASP A 81 17.37 5.31 -5.99
C ASP A 81 16.82 4.41 -4.88
N VAL A 82 17.06 4.80 -3.63
CA VAL A 82 16.48 4.20 -2.43
C VAL A 82 15.77 5.28 -1.62
N PHE A 83 14.53 5.05 -1.30
CA PHE A 83 13.73 5.96 -0.47
C PHE A 83 12.89 5.16 0.53
N PHE A 84 12.47 5.81 1.61
CA PHE A 84 11.79 5.15 2.71
C PHE A 84 10.30 5.50 2.73
N VAL A 85 9.46 4.48 2.95
CA VAL A 85 7.99 4.65 3.03
C VAL A 85 7.44 3.94 4.25
N PRO A 86 6.53 4.59 5.01
CA PRO A 86 5.79 3.94 6.10
C PRO A 86 4.83 2.88 5.56
N HIS A 87 4.74 1.77 6.29
CA HIS A 87 3.73 0.72 6.09
C HIS A 87 3.04 0.39 7.40
N SER A 88 1.74 0.09 7.31
CA SER A 88 0.93 -0.41 8.40
C SER A 88 -0.20 -1.26 7.80
N ARG A 89 0.06 -2.54 7.55
CA ARG A 89 -0.88 -3.43 6.88
C ARG A 89 -0.73 -4.89 7.29
N HIS A 90 -1.85 -5.62 7.28
CA HIS A 90 -1.93 -7.05 7.55
C HIS A 90 -2.05 -7.90 6.28
N THR A 91 -2.13 -7.25 5.11
CA THR A 91 -2.29 -7.93 3.82
C THR A 91 -1.28 -7.43 2.79
N GLU A 92 -1.08 -8.21 1.73
CA GLU A 92 -0.21 -7.87 0.61
C GLU A 92 -0.86 -8.23 -0.74
N VAL A 93 -0.40 -7.58 -1.80
CA VAL A 93 -0.50 -8.08 -3.17
C VAL A 93 0.85 -8.65 -3.58
N ARG A 94 0.85 -9.72 -4.36
CA ARG A 94 2.08 -10.41 -4.74
C ARG A 94 2.57 -9.97 -6.11
N ARG A 95 3.88 -9.87 -6.22
CA ARG A 95 4.59 -9.51 -7.44
C ARG A 95 4.20 -10.42 -8.61
N GLU A 96 4.17 -11.72 -8.39
CA GLU A 96 3.85 -12.72 -9.39
C GLU A 96 2.44 -12.59 -9.96
N ASP A 97 1.46 -12.20 -9.15
CA ASP A 97 0.09 -11.97 -9.62
C ASP A 97 -0.01 -10.71 -10.47
N ILE A 98 0.66 -9.63 -10.07
CA ILE A 98 0.71 -8.39 -10.84
C ILE A 98 1.36 -8.62 -12.22
N LEU A 99 2.45 -9.38 -12.27
CA LEU A 99 3.18 -9.65 -13.52
C LEU A 99 2.41 -10.52 -14.52
N GLN A 100 1.30 -11.16 -14.12
CA GLN A 100 0.40 -11.84 -15.07
C GLN A 100 -0.40 -10.85 -15.92
N HIS A 101 -0.49 -9.58 -15.51
CA HIS A 101 -1.23 -8.53 -16.19
C HIS A 101 -0.28 -7.64 -17.00
N LYS A 102 -0.34 -7.76 -18.32
CA LYS A 102 0.49 -6.94 -19.24
C LYS A 102 0.19 -5.44 -19.16
N GLU A 103 -1.00 -5.10 -18.66
CA GLU A 103 -1.48 -3.74 -18.46
C GLU A 103 -0.90 -3.07 -17.20
N LEU A 104 -0.24 -3.83 -16.34
CA LEU A 104 0.33 -3.34 -15.10
C LEU A 104 1.85 -3.32 -15.14
N THR A 105 2.42 -2.31 -14.51
CA THR A 105 3.87 -2.17 -14.33
C THR A 105 4.17 -1.91 -12.85
N ILE A 106 5.05 -2.71 -12.26
CA ILE A 106 5.59 -2.45 -10.93
C ILE A 106 6.64 -1.35 -11.06
N LEU A 107 6.41 -0.23 -10.38
CA LEU A 107 7.30 0.94 -10.40
C LEU A 107 8.31 0.94 -9.25
N SER A 108 7.93 0.37 -8.11
CA SER A 108 8.78 0.33 -6.91
C SER A 108 8.41 -0.84 -6.01
N GLU A 109 9.43 -1.43 -5.40
CA GLU A 109 9.29 -2.56 -4.48
C GLU A 109 10.39 -2.56 -3.41
N SER A 110 10.17 -3.33 -2.34
CA SER A 110 11.10 -3.57 -1.24
C SER A 110 11.29 -5.06 -1.03
N PRO A 111 12.51 -5.54 -0.75
CA PRO A 111 12.74 -6.93 -0.34
C PRO A 111 12.00 -7.30 0.96
N GLU A 112 11.78 -6.32 1.85
CA GLU A 112 11.17 -6.52 3.17
C GLU A 112 9.66 -6.28 3.16
N ALA A 113 9.22 -5.21 2.47
CA ALA A 113 7.82 -4.79 2.46
C ALA A 113 7.06 -5.15 1.17
N GLY A 114 7.71 -5.81 0.20
CA GLY A 114 7.07 -6.21 -1.05
C GLY A 114 6.76 -5.07 -2.00
N VAL A 115 5.72 -5.22 -2.81
CA VAL A 115 5.33 -4.23 -3.82
C VAL A 115 4.85 -2.95 -3.17
N LEU A 116 5.43 -1.82 -3.57
CA LEU A 116 4.99 -0.49 -3.15
C LEU A 116 4.07 0.15 -4.18
N ALA A 117 4.53 0.25 -5.41
CA ALA A 117 3.86 1.05 -6.41
C ALA A 117 3.66 0.29 -7.72
N VAL A 118 2.44 0.36 -8.22
CA VAL A 118 2.02 -0.20 -9.51
C VAL A 118 1.32 0.88 -10.31
N ALA A 119 1.55 0.93 -11.62
CA ALA A 119 0.82 1.80 -12.54
C ALA A 119 0.15 0.99 -13.65
N ASP A 120 -0.94 1.53 -14.19
CA ASP A 120 -1.50 1.02 -15.44
C ASP A 120 -0.69 1.54 -16.64
N GLN A 121 -0.82 0.88 -17.80
CA GLN A 121 -0.12 1.25 -19.04
C GLN A 121 -0.40 2.69 -19.51
N LEU A 122 -1.56 3.24 -19.16
CA LEU A 122 -1.95 4.59 -19.54
C LEU A 122 -1.34 5.65 -18.63
N GLY A 123 -0.70 5.25 -17.51
CA GLY A 123 -0.18 6.18 -16.50
C GLY A 123 -1.28 7.03 -15.87
N ARG A 124 -2.46 6.44 -15.67
CA ARG A 124 -3.63 7.11 -15.11
C ARG A 124 -4.09 6.53 -13.78
N LYS A 125 -3.79 5.26 -13.50
CA LYS A 125 -4.07 4.62 -12.23
C LYS A 125 -2.76 4.25 -11.55
N PHE A 126 -2.59 4.75 -10.32
CA PHE A 126 -1.43 4.49 -9.49
C PHE A 126 -1.88 3.84 -8.19
N PHE A 127 -1.32 2.68 -7.88
CA PHE A 127 -1.65 1.86 -6.73
C PHE A 127 -0.46 1.84 -5.79
N ILE A 128 -0.58 2.49 -4.63
CA ILE A 128 0.51 2.62 -3.63
C ILE A 128 0.14 1.80 -2.41
N CYS A 129 0.84 0.71 -2.16
CA CYS A 129 0.55 -0.23 -1.07
C CYS A 129 1.09 0.21 0.30
N GLY A 130 1.89 1.28 0.35
CA GLY A 130 2.36 1.93 1.58
C GLY A 130 1.57 3.19 1.92
N HIS A 131 2.08 3.94 2.88
CA HIS A 131 1.45 5.16 3.41
C HIS A 131 2.35 6.39 3.28
N PRO A 132 2.63 6.90 2.06
CA PRO A 132 3.46 8.08 1.88
C PRO A 132 2.85 9.36 2.48
N GLU A 133 1.55 9.32 2.80
CA GLU A 133 0.80 10.42 3.40
C GLU A 133 0.91 10.50 4.94
N TYR A 134 1.57 9.53 5.59
CA TYR A 134 1.68 9.52 7.04
C TYR A 134 2.53 10.68 7.56
N ASP A 135 2.02 11.34 8.59
CA ASP A 135 2.80 12.27 9.41
C ASP A 135 3.87 11.53 10.23
N PRO A 136 4.95 12.24 10.65
CA PRO A 136 6.03 11.62 11.42
C PRO A 136 5.59 10.87 12.68
N LEU A 137 4.47 11.26 13.30
CA LEU A 137 3.96 10.64 14.53
C LEU A 137 2.84 9.62 14.32
N THR A 138 2.43 9.34 13.08
CA THR A 138 1.29 8.44 12.81
C THR A 138 1.57 7.01 13.25
N LEU A 139 2.75 6.46 12.93
CA LEU A 139 3.12 5.10 13.36
C LEU A 139 3.20 4.99 14.88
N LYS A 140 3.70 6.03 15.57
CA LYS A 140 3.68 6.08 17.03
C LYS A 140 2.26 6.05 17.58
N ALA A 141 1.37 6.87 17.04
CA ALA A 141 -0.02 6.91 17.48
C ALA A 141 -0.74 5.58 17.27
N GLU A 142 -0.47 4.87 16.17
CA GLU A 142 -0.99 3.52 15.96
C GLU A 142 -0.43 2.51 16.97
N TYR A 143 0.87 2.55 17.22
CA TYR A 143 1.53 1.68 18.20
C TYR A 143 0.95 1.90 19.61
N ASP A 144 0.91 3.15 20.07
CA ASP A 144 0.39 3.52 21.39
C ASP A 144 -1.07 3.09 21.55
N ARG A 145 -1.91 3.36 20.55
CA ARG A 145 -3.33 2.94 20.53
C ARG A 145 -3.49 1.44 20.72
N ASP A 146 -2.71 0.64 20.00
CA ASP A 146 -2.83 -0.81 20.00
C ASP A 146 -2.22 -1.39 21.30
N TYR A 147 -1.16 -0.78 21.81
CA TYR A 147 -0.57 -1.11 23.11
C TYR A 147 -1.55 -0.85 24.26
N ASP A 148 -2.18 0.32 24.29
CA ASP A 148 -3.17 0.70 25.32
C ASP A 148 -4.42 -0.20 25.28
N LYS A 149 -4.76 -0.76 24.13
CA LYS A 149 -5.82 -1.76 23.99
C LYS A 149 -5.40 -3.18 24.42
N GLY A 150 -4.15 -3.37 24.83
CA GLY A 150 -3.62 -4.67 25.22
C GLY A 150 -3.43 -5.67 24.06
N LEU A 151 -3.31 -5.17 22.83
CA LEU A 151 -3.13 -6.01 21.64
C LEU A 151 -1.69 -6.48 21.45
N ASN A 152 -0.76 -6.03 22.31
CA ASN A 152 0.66 -6.36 22.23
C ASN A 152 1.27 -6.21 20.82
N PRO A 153 1.19 -5.00 20.22
CA PRO A 153 1.66 -4.77 18.88
C PRO A 153 3.18 -4.93 18.76
N ASP A 154 3.64 -5.35 17.59
CA ASP A 154 5.06 -5.27 17.26
C ASP A 154 5.52 -3.80 17.25
N ILE A 155 6.76 -3.55 17.65
CA ILE A 155 7.39 -2.22 17.55
C ILE A 155 7.56 -1.91 16.04
N PRO A 156 7.19 -0.71 15.57
CA PRO A 156 7.37 -0.34 14.17
C PRO A 156 8.86 -0.31 13.79
N VAL A 157 9.22 -1.10 12.78
CA VAL A 157 10.60 -1.29 12.32
C VAL A 157 11.18 0.01 11.76
N ASN A 158 12.44 0.32 12.06
CA ASN A 158 13.18 1.50 11.57
C ASN A 158 12.47 2.84 11.88
N TYR A 159 11.68 2.89 12.93
CA TYR A 159 10.93 4.10 13.28
C TYR A 159 11.47 4.79 14.54
N TYR A 160 11.65 4.05 15.63
CA TYR A 160 12.26 4.59 16.83
C TYR A 160 13.79 4.48 16.79
N PRO A 161 14.55 5.38 17.46
CA PRO A 161 15.97 5.17 17.63
C PRO A 161 16.25 3.81 18.26
N ASN A 162 17.11 3.01 17.61
CA ASN A 162 17.43 1.63 18.02
C ASN A 162 16.19 0.71 18.18
N ASP A 163 15.09 1.01 17.50
CA ASP A 163 13.79 0.34 17.67
C ASP A 163 13.27 0.30 19.12
N ASP A 164 13.64 1.31 19.92
CA ASP A 164 13.20 1.43 21.32
C ASP A 164 12.12 2.52 21.47
N PRO A 165 10.86 2.17 21.74
CA PRO A 165 9.76 3.12 21.86
C PRO A 165 9.87 4.06 23.09
N LYS A 166 10.88 3.86 23.94
CA LYS A 166 11.16 4.73 25.10
C LYS A 166 12.18 5.83 24.78
N GLN A 167 12.75 5.82 23.59
CA GLN A 167 13.65 6.85 23.08
C GLN A 167 12.92 7.70 22.03
#